data_c30ed89097558481f743a91235acde35
#
_entry.id   c30ed89097558481f743a91235acde35
#
_cell.length_a   1.000
_cell.length_b   1.000
_cell.length_c   1.000
_cell.angle_alpha   90.00
_cell.angle_beta   90.00
_cell.angle_gamma   90.00
#
_symmetry.space_group_name_H-M   'P 1'
#
loop_
_entity.id
_entity.type
_entity.pdbx_description
1 polymer ?
#
loop_
_entity_poly.entity_id
_entity_poly.type
_entity_poly.pdbx_seq_one_letter_code
_entity_poly.pdbx_strand_id
1 'polypeptide(L)'
;ITLRHLLNNYPVDVIRYYFSINNPETRDFNFTYEGFINSINGELLGKWGNFVNRTLQFINKSFNGKLNSSNIDSTIEAKLKDLYITVGNDIDNGDTKDGLAKIFDFINYSNKYFDENKPWKLAKEDVIKCEDILYNCCNIIFNINNLLKPYFVETTKKVEEYLNSNISSWNYQKLEKVELSEEINPLFIRYDKKVIDQERELLNKS
;
A
#
# COMPACT_ATOMS: atom_id res chain seq x y z
N ILE A 1 -23.79 -6.82 -13.30
CA ILE A 1 -22.31 -7.00 -13.28
C ILE A 1 -22.00 -8.38 -12.75
N THR A 2 -21.17 -9.14 -13.45
CA THR A 2 -20.73 -10.45 -12.98
C THR A 2 -19.29 -10.36 -12.47
N LEU A 3 -18.95 -11.14 -11.42
CA LEU A 3 -17.58 -11.23 -10.93
C LEU A 3 -16.61 -11.67 -12.04
N ARG A 4 -17.05 -12.55 -12.94
CA ARG A 4 -16.25 -12.99 -14.11
C ARG A 4 -15.84 -11.81 -15.00
N HIS A 5 -16.75 -10.85 -15.24
CA HIS A 5 -16.43 -9.66 -16.03
C HIS A 5 -15.35 -8.82 -15.34
N LEU A 6 -15.47 -8.60 -14.04
CA LEU A 6 -14.46 -7.85 -13.27
C LEU A 6 -13.08 -8.56 -13.31
N LEU A 7 -13.05 -9.87 -13.10
CA LEU A 7 -11.81 -10.66 -13.10
C LEU A 7 -11.11 -10.71 -14.49
N ASN A 8 -11.87 -10.58 -15.56
CA ASN A 8 -11.30 -10.55 -16.91
C ASN A 8 -10.69 -9.18 -17.27
N ASN A 9 -11.13 -8.09 -16.62
CA ASN A 9 -10.77 -6.72 -17.00
C ASN A 9 -9.93 -5.98 -15.98
N TYR A 10 -9.86 -6.46 -14.72
CA TYR A 10 -9.19 -5.78 -13.62
C TYR A 10 -8.32 -6.75 -12.82
N PRO A 11 -7.18 -6.30 -12.28
CA PRO A 11 -6.37 -7.11 -11.37
C PRO A 11 -7.17 -7.56 -10.14
N VAL A 12 -6.91 -8.78 -9.68
CA VAL A 12 -7.66 -9.37 -8.57
C VAL A 12 -7.59 -8.55 -7.29
N ASP A 13 -6.44 -7.94 -6.99
CA ASP A 13 -6.24 -7.17 -5.75
C ASP A 13 -7.08 -5.89 -5.70
N VAL A 14 -7.31 -5.23 -6.84
CA VAL A 14 -8.19 -4.03 -6.85
C VAL A 14 -9.66 -4.41 -6.64
N ILE A 15 -10.06 -5.59 -7.14
CA ILE A 15 -11.40 -6.13 -6.91
C ILE A 15 -11.56 -6.49 -5.42
N ARG A 16 -10.60 -7.23 -4.85
CA ARG A 16 -10.58 -7.60 -3.42
C ARG A 16 -10.64 -6.38 -2.52
N TYR A 17 -9.84 -5.35 -2.83
CA TYR A 17 -9.87 -4.09 -2.09
C TYR A 17 -11.25 -3.46 -2.06
N TYR A 18 -11.86 -3.29 -3.24
CA TYR A 18 -13.17 -2.64 -3.33
C TYR A 18 -14.27 -3.39 -2.57
N PHE A 19 -14.26 -4.71 -2.64
CA PHE A 19 -15.19 -5.52 -1.84
C PHE A 19 -14.89 -5.44 -0.34
N SER A 20 -13.62 -5.40 0.06
CA SER A 20 -13.24 -5.30 1.48
C SER A 20 -13.67 -3.97 2.12
N ILE A 21 -13.51 -2.84 1.42
CA ILE A 21 -13.95 -1.53 1.94
C ILE A 21 -15.47 -1.34 1.95
N ASN A 22 -16.19 -2.17 1.19
CA ASN A 22 -17.65 -2.13 1.06
C ASN A 22 -18.31 -3.41 1.60
N ASN A 23 -17.59 -4.19 2.43
CA ASN A 23 -18.13 -5.43 2.98
C ASN A 23 -19.48 -5.17 3.65
N PRO A 24 -20.56 -5.90 3.27
CA PRO A 24 -21.90 -5.69 3.81
C PRO A 24 -22.04 -6.32 5.20
N GLU A 25 -21.34 -5.76 6.21
CA GLU A 25 -21.46 -6.21 7.59
C GLU A 25 -22.85 -5.90 8.16
N THR A 26 -23.46 -4.78 7.73
CA THR A 26 -24.74 -4.29 8.26
C THR A 26 -25.73 -3.77 7.22
N ARG A 27 -25.35 -3.62 5.97
CA ARG A 27 -26.18 -3.07 4.88
C ARG A 27 -25.86 -3.73 3.55
N ASP A 28 -26.84 -3.79 2.65
CA ASP A 28 -26.63 -4.24 1.28
C ASP A 28 -25.57 -3.38 0.57
N PHE A 29 -24.67 -4.04 -0.14
CA PHE A 29 -23.65 -3.39 -0.95
C PHE A 29 -24.16 -3.17 -2.38
N ASN A 30 -24.15 -1.92 -2.83
CA ASN A 30 -24.46 -1.58 -4.21
C ASN A 30 -23.19 -1.25 -4.99
N PHE A 31 -22.79 -2.13 -5.90
CA PHE A 31 -21.60 -1.92 -6.74
C PHE A 31 -21.86 -0.78 -7.74
N THR A 32 -20.91 0.17 -7.82
CA THR A 32 -20.87 1.19 -8.88
C THR A 32 -19.47 1.25 -9.50
N TYR A 33 -19.38 1.34 -10.83
CA TYR A 33 -18.09 1.51 -11.50
C TYR A 33 -17.41 2.82 -11.10
N GLU A 34 -18.16 3.87 -10.86
CA GLU A 34 -17.62 5.14 -10.37
C GLU A 34 -16.95 4.98 -9.00
N GLY A 35 -17.61 4.36 -8.04
CA GLY A 35 -17.05 4.06 -6.72
C GLY A 35 -15.82 3.15 -6.83
N PHE A 36 -15.88 2.13 -7.69
CA PHE A 36 -14.79 1.21 -7.95
C PHE A 36 -13.54 1.92 -8.50
N ILE A 37 -13.66 2.64 -9.59
CA ILE A 37 -12.54 3.36 -10.22
C ILE A 37 -11.99 4.48 -9.32
N ASN A 38 -12.86 5.23 -8.63
CA ASN A 38 -12.43 6.28 -7.71
C ASN A 38 -11.66 5.71 -6.51
N SER A 39 -12.05 4.55 -5.96
CA SER A 39 -11.33 3.90 -4.88
C SER A 39 -9.94 3.42 -5.33
N ILE A 40 -9.82 2.86 -6.53
CA ILE A 40 -8.52 2.45 -7.09
C ILE A 40 -7.60 3.66 -7.27
N ASN A 41 -8.09 4.68 -7.97
CA ASN A 41 -7.28 5.86 -8.29
C ASN A 41 -6.92 6.69 -7.05
N GLY A 42 -7.87 6.86 -6.12
CA GLY A 42 -7.69 7.70 -4.94
C GLY A 42 -6.95 7.00 -3.80
N GLU A 43 -7.29 5.75 -3.53
CA GLU A 43 -6.77 5.03 -2.36
C GLU A 43 -5.57 4.15 -2.75
N LEU A 44 -5.77 3.16 -3.60
CA LEU A 44 -4.70 2.22 -3.93
C LEU A 44 -3.55 2.90 -4.65
N LEU A 45 -3.83 3.59 -5.76
CA LEU A 45 -2.81 4.30 -6.52
C LEU A 45 -2.33 5.56 -5.78
N GLY A 46 -3.29 6.40 -5.34
CA GLY A 46 -2.98 7.73 -4.78
C GLY A 46 -2.32 7.70 -3.41
N LYS A 47 -2.55 6.67 -2.61
CA LYS A 47 -1.99 6.55 -1.25
C LYS A 47 -0.92 5.46 -1.18
N TRP A 48 -1.30 4.18 -1.24
CA TRP A 48 -0.36 3.07 -1.07
C TRP A 48 0.65 2.99 -2.21
N GLY A 49 0.16 2.91 -3.46
CA GLY A 49 1.03 2.84 -4.63
C GLY A 49 1.97 4.04 -4.74
N ASN A 50 1.47 5.24 -4.44
CA ASN A 50 2.28 6.46 -4.42
C ASN A 50 3.37 6.40 -3.34
N PHE A 51 3.05 5.98 -2.10
CA PHE A 51 4.03 5.89 -1.02
C PHE A 51 5.14 4.89 -1.34
N VAL A 52 4.79 3.69 -1.80
CA VAL A 52 5.77 2.67 -2.21
C VAL A 52 6.61 3.18 -3.38
N ASN A 53 5.98 3.62 -4.46
CA ASN A 53 6.68 4.00 -5.67
C ASN A 53 7.65 5.16 -5.45
N ARG A 54 7.20 6.25 -4.82
CA ARG A 54 8.07 7.42 -4.61
C ARG A 54 9.23 7.14 -3.66
N THR A 55 9.02 6.31 -2.63
CA THR A 55 10.07 5.94 -1.68
C THR A 55 11.13 5.08 -2.38
N LEU A 56 10.73 3.98 -3.00
CA LEU A 56 11.66 3.02 -3.59
C LEU A 56 12.35 3.59 -4.83
N GLN A 57 11.64 4.32 -5.69
CA GLN A 57 12.23 5.01 -6.83
C GLN A 57 13.26 6.08 -6.40
N PHE A 58 12.97 6.81 -5.32
CA PHE A 58 13.91 7.79 -4.81
C PHE A 58 15.20 7.14 -4.31
N ILE A 59 15.09 6.01 -3.59
CA ILE A 59 16.25 5.24 -3.13
C ILE A 59 17.04 4.68 -4.32
N ASN A 60 16.39 4.10 -5.33
CA ASN A 60 17.07 3.62 -6.52
C ASN A 60 17.84 4.73 -7.23
N LYS A 61 17.18 5.88 -7.43
CA LYS A 61 17.78 7.01 -8.15
C LYS A 61 18.92 7.71 -7.39
N SER A 62 18.77 7.89 -6.08
CA SER A 62 19.67 8.71 -5.27
C SER A 62 20.72 7.92 -4.51
N PHE A 63 20.47 6.62 -4.27
CA PHE A 63 21.30 5.75 -3.44
C PHE A 63 21.61 4.39 -4.10
N ASN A 64 21.40 4.27 -5.41
CA ASN A 64 21.63 3.04 -6.17
C ASN A 64 20.94 1.80 -5.54
N GLY A 65 19.75 1.98 -4.99
CA GLY A 65 18.95 0.91 -4.39
C GLY A 65 19.39 0.45 -3.00
N LYS A 66 20.37 1.09 -2.38
CA LYS A 66 20.94 0.67 -1.09
C LYS A 66 20.98 1.80 -0.08
N LEU A 67 20.67 1.49 1.17
CA LEU A 67 20.85 2.41 2.29
C LEU A 67 21.81 1.79 3.31
N ASN A 68 22.66 2.62 3.93
CA ASN A 68 23.58 2.21 4.99
C ASN A 68 22.93 2.35 6.37
N SER A 69 21.86 3.13 6.51
CA SER A 69 21.15 3.28 7.78
C SER A 69 20.41 2.01 8.17
N SER A 70 20.39 1.76 9.46
CA SER A 70 19.55 0.77 10.14
C SER A 70 18.85 1.36 11.37
N ASN A 71 18.73 2.69 11.44
CA ASN A 71 18.16 3.41 12.56
C ASN A 71 16.64 3.53 12.41
N ILE A 72 15.89 2.75 13.20
CA ILE A 72 14.44 2.87 13.28
C ILE A 72 14.04 3.94 14.29
N ASP A 73 13.12 4.82 13.92
CA ASP A 73 12.48 5.75 14.84
C ASP A 73 11.58 4.97 15.80
N SER A 74 11.81 5.13 17.10
CA SER A 74 11.09 4.41 18.13
C SER A 74 9.59 4.69 18.14
N THR A 75 9.17 5.88 17.70
CA THR A 75 7.76 6.24 17.57
C THR A 75 7.10 5.48 16.42
N ILE A 76 7.79 5.36 15.30
CA ILE A 76 7.32 4.58 14.13
C ILE A 76 7.24 3.10 14.50
N GLU A 77 8.28 2.58 15.16
CA GLU A 77 8.31 1.19 15.62
C GLU A 77 7.15 0.88 16.55
N ALA A 78 6.92 1.72 17.56
CA ALA A 78 5.82 1.55 18.52
C ALA A 78 4.45 1.58 17.83
N LYS A 79 4.25 2.52 16.90
CA LYS A 79 3.00 2.62 16.12
C LYS A 79 2.76 1.39 15.22
N LEU A 80 3.81 0.86 14.58
CA LEU A 80 3.70 -0.36 13.77
C LEU A 80 3.34 -1.58 14.64
N LYS A 81 3.97 -1.72 15.81
CA LYS A 81 3.64 -2.80 16.76
C LYS A 81 2.17 -2.73 17.21
N ASP A 82 1.69 -1.53 17.55
CA ASP A 82 0.29 -1.30 17.91
C ASP A 82 -0.66 -1.61 16.77
N LEU A 83 -0.28 -1.26 15.54
CA LEU A 83 -1.09 -1.52 14.36
C LEU A 83 -1.28 -3.03 14.12
N TYR A 84 -0.26 -3.87 14.34
CA TYR A 84 -0.41 -5.33 14.27
C TYR A 84 -1.43 -5.86 15.27
N ILE A 85 -1.45 -5.32 16.48
CA ILE A 85 -2.39 -5.72 17.54
C ILE A 85 -3.81 -5.30 17.16
N THR A 86 -3.98 -4.03 16.79
CA THR A 86 -5.31 -3.46 16.56
C THR A 86 -5.96 -4.01 15.29
N VAL A 87 -5.19 -4.16 14.19
CA VAL A 87 -5.68 -4.77 12.95
C VAL A 87 -5.93 -6.27 13.15
N GLY A 88 -5.06 -6.97 13.88
CA GLY A 88 -5.26 -8.39 14.21
C GLY A 88 -6.56 -8.62 14.96
N ASN A 89 -6.84 -7.81 15.97
CA ASN A 89 -8.10 -7.88 16.73
C ASN A 89 -9.33 -7.64 15.82
N ASP A 90 -9.27 -6.67 14.92
CA ASP A 90 -10.38 -6.42 13.98
C ASP A 90 -10.62 -7.64 13.06
N ILE A 91 -9.54 -8.22 12.51
CA ILE A 91 -9.66 -9.41 11.65
C ILE A 91 -10.22 -10.60 12.43
N ASP A 92 -9.76 -10.84 13.66
CA ASP A 92 -10.24 -11.95 14.51
C ASP A 92 -11.71 -11.79 14.89
N ASN A 93 -12.19 -10.55 15.02
CA ASN A 93 -13.59 -10.23 15.30
C ASN A 93 -14.48 -10.24 14.04
N GLY A 94 -13.90 -10.35 12.84
CA GLY A 94 -14.63 -10.26 11.57
C GLY A 94 -14.80 -8.83 11.03
N ASP A 95 -14.28 -7.83 11.73
CA ASP A 95 -14.34 -6.40 11.37
C ASP A 95 -13.25 -6.05 10.34
N THR A 96 -13.18 -6.82 9.27
CA THR A 96 -12.09 -6.73 8.27
C THR A 96 -11.99 -5.37 7.57
N LYS A 97 -13.13 -4.68 7.42
CA LYS A 97 -13.20 -3.32 6.88
C LYS A 97 -12.49 -2.32 7.79
N ASP A 98 -12.71 -2.40 9.11
CA ASP A 98 -12.11 -1.49 10.08
C ASP A 98 -10.59 -1.73 10.18
N GLY A 99 -10.16 -2.99 10.13
CA GLY A 99 -8.75 -3.34 10.04
C GLY A 99 -8.07 -2.71 8.81
N LEU A 100 -8.71 -2.80 7.64
CA LEU A 100 -8.20 -2.20 6.41
C LEU A 100 -8.18 -0.65 6.50
N ALA A 101 -9.19 -0.03 7.10
CA ALA A 101 -9.23 1.41 7.31
C ALA A 101 -8.06 1.89 8.19
N LYS A 102 -7.75 1.20 9.29
CA LYS A 102 -6.58 1.50 10.14
C LYS A 102 -5.25 1.42 9.38
N ILE A 103 -5.10 0.43 8.49
CA ILE A 103 -3.92 0.31 7.63
C ILE A 103 -3.80 1.54 6.72
N PHE A 104 -4.91 1.96 6.07
CA PHE A 104 -4.90 3.11 5.16
C PHE A 104 -4.71 4.45 5.89
N ASP A 105 -5.18 4.58 7.13
CA ASP A 105 -4.87 5.74 7.99
C ASP A 105 -3.36 5.81 8.28
N PHE A 106 -2.74 4.66 8.54
CA PHE A 106 -1.27 4.62 8.72
C PHE A 106 -0.52 4.94 7.42
N ILE A 107 -1.02 4.51 6.26
CA ILE A 107 -0.47 4.90 4.95
C ILE A 107 -0.57 6.42 4.74
N ASN A 108 -1.68 7.06 5.15
CA ASN A 108 -1.81 8.52 5.12
C ASN A 108 -0.76 9.20 6.02
N TYR A 109 -0.58 8.70 7.25
CA TYR A 109 0.49 9.15 8.14
C TYR A 109 1.87 9.00 7.48
N SER A 110 2.13 7.90 6.83
CA SER A 110 3.43 7.61 6.18
C SER A 110 3.71 8.54 5.00
N ASN A 111 2.70 8.86 4.19
CA ASN A 111 2.81 9.86 3.14
C ASN A 111 3.15 11.24 3.71
N LYS A 112 2.48 11.64 4.80
CA LYS A 112 2.76 12.89 5.49
C LYS A 112 4.17 12.92 6.09
N TYR A 113 4.61 11.82 6.72
CA TYR A 113 5.97 11.67 7.24
C TYR A 113 7.03 11.90 6.15
N PHE A 114 6.86 11.29 4.97
CA PHE A 114 7.75 11.48 3.83
C PHE A 114 7.77 12.94 3.37
N ASP A 115 6.60 13.58 3.26
CA ASP A 115 6.48 14.97 2.78
C ASP A 115 7.07 15.99 3.76
N GLU A 116 6.87 15.81 5.07
CA GLU A 116 7.38 16.68 6.12
C GLU A 116 8.91 16.60 6.24
N ASN A 117 9.48 15.40 6.08
CA ASN A 117 10.92 15.20 6.16
C ASN A 117 11.68 15.55 4.89
N LYS A 118 11.00 15.71 3.75
CA LYS A 118 11.56 16.21 2.48
C LYS A 118 12.88 15.51 2.10
N PRO A 119 12.90 14.18 1.89
CA PRO A 119 14.14 13.45 1.62
C PRO A 119 14.89 13.98 0.39
N TRP A 120 14.19 14.55 -0.61
CA TRP A 120 14.81 15.20 -1.77
C TRP A 120 15.65 16.43 -1.42
N LYS A 121 15.38 17.07 -0.29
CA LYS A 121 16.17 18.18 0.24
C LYS A 121 17.32 17.62 1.10
N LEU A 122 17.02 16.70 2.00
CA LEU A 122 18.00 16.06 2.87
C LEU A 122 19.10 15.33 2.08
N ALA A 123 18.81 14.73 0.94
CA ALA A 123 19.82 14.09 0.11
C ALA A 123 20.96 15.04 -0.34
N LYS A 124 20.74 16.35 -0.29
CA LYS A 124 21.74 17.38 -0.62
C LYS A 124 22.36 18.04 0.62
N GLU A 125 21.61 18.11 1.71
CA GLU A 125 21.97 18.87 2.91
C GLU A 125 22.51 17.99 4.05
N ASP A 126 21.92 16.78 4.23
CA ASP A 126 22.25 15.85 5.30
C ASP A 126 21.92 14.41 4.85
N VAL A 127 22.90 13.79 4.20
CA VAL A 127 22.76 12.44 3.61
C VAL A 127 22.45 11.38 4.69
N ILE A 128 23.07 11.48 5.87
CA ILE A 128 22.87 10.50 6.96
C ILE A 128 21.42 10.54 7.43
N LYS A 129 20.92 11.75 7.71
CA LYS A 129 19.52 11.93 8.10
C LYS A 129 18.55 11.51 6.99
N CYS A 130 18.91 11.73 5.72
CA CYS A 130 18.12 11.27 4.59
C CYS A 130 18.01 9.76 4.57
N GLU A 131 19.12 9.03 4.74
CA GLU A 131 19.12 7.57 4.81
C GLU A 131 18.29 7.05 5.99
N ASP A 132 18.35 7.68 7.18
CA ASP A 132 17.52 7.33 8.32
C ASP A 132 16.03 7.47 8.01
N ILE A 133 15.61 8.59 7.40
CA ILE A 133 14.21 8.80 7.01
C ILE A 133 13.75 7.78 5.99
N LEU A 134 14.55 7.51 4.97
CA LEU A 134 14.21 6.53 3.93
C LEU A 134 14.20 5.10 4.47
N TYR A 135 15.10 4.77 5.39
CA TYR A 135 15.10 3.49 6.08
C TYR A 135 13.79 3.29 6.89
N ASN A 136 13.34 4.33 7.60
CA ASN A 136 12.06 4.31 8.28
C ASN A 136 10.89 4.11 7.31
N CYS A 137 10.90 4.77 6.16
CA CYS A 137 9.89 4.55 5.11
C CYS A 137 9.89 3.10 4.59
N CYS A 138 11.07 2.49 4.39
CA CYS A 138 11.18 1.09 3.99
C CYS A 138 10.65 0.13 5.06
N ASN A 139 10.93 0.38 6.35
CA ASN A 139 10.34 -0.39 7.44
C ASN A 139 8.82 -0.28 7.50
N ILE A 140 8.28 0.90 7.24
CA ILE A 140 6.84 1.10 7.11
C ILE A 140 6.29 0.26 5.96
N ILE A 141 6.89 0.36 4.76
CA ILE A 141 6.46 -0.40 3.59
C ILE A 141 6.49 -1.89 3.88
N PHE A 142 7.55 -2.39 4.48
CA PHE A 142 7.76 -3.79 4.83
C PHE A 142 6.65 -4.34 5.74
N ASN A 143 6.33 -3.61 6.81
CA ASN A 143 5.32 -4.03 7.78
C ASN A 143 3.88 -3.81 7.28
N ILE A 144 3.59 -2.69 6.62
CA ILE A 144 2.28 -2.45 5.99
C ILE A 144 2.00 -3.50 4.91
N ASN A 145 3.00 -3.87 4.13
CA ASN A 145 2.86 -4.93 3.14
C ASN A 145 2.42 -6.26 3.77
N ASN A 146 3.00 -6.61 4.93
CA ASN A 146 2.59 -7.79 5.66
C ASN A 146 1.16 -7.71 6.21
N LEU A 147 0.76 -6.56 6.75
CA LEU A 147 -0.61 -6.30 7.23
C LEU A 147 -1.65 -6.34 6.09
N LEU A 148 -1.24 -6.06 4.85
CA LEU A 148 -2.10 -6.11 3.67
C LEU A 148 -2.26 -7.53 3.09
N LYS A 149 -1.47 -8.54 3.50
CA LYS A 149 -1.56 -9.91 2.96
C LYS A 149 -2.94 -10.57 3.04
N PRO A 150 -3.76 -10.36 4.08
CA PRO A 150 -5.13 -10.87 4.10
C PRO A 150 -6.01 -10.30 2.98
N TYR A 151 -5.70 -9.10 2.52
CA TYR A 151 -6.48 -8.36 1.52
C TYR A 151 -5.93 -8.49 0.10
N PHE A 152 -4.60 -8.52 -0.06
CA PHE A 152 -3.91 -8.54 -1.35
C PHE A 152 -3.03 -9.78 -1.49
N VAL A 153 -2.91 -10.28 -2.71
CA VAL A 153 -2.11 -11.47 -3.02
C VAL A 153 -0.94 -11.12 -3.94
N GLU A 154 -1.23 -10.54 -5.11
CA GLU A 154 -0.21 -10.26 -6.13
C GLU A 154 0.62 -9.03 -5.80
N THR A 155 -0.04 -7.97 -5.33
CA THR A 155 0.61 -6.70 -4.98
C THR A 155 1.60 -6.88 -3.83
N THR A 156 1.24 -7.67 -2.81
CA THR A 156 2.13 -7.90 -1.66
C THR A 156 3.38 -8.68 -2.06
N LYS A 157 3.28 -9.65 -2.97
CA LYS A 157 4.43 -10.37 -3.52
C LYS A 157 5.38 -9.45 -4.29
N LYS A 158 4.85 -8.53 -5.10
CA LYS A 158 5.67 -7.54 -5.80
C LYS A 158 6.46 -6.65 -4.83
N VAL A 159 5.85 -6.22 -3.74
CA VAL A 159 6.55 -5.41 -2.73
C VAL A 159 7.63 -6.22 -2.04
N GLU A 160 7.41 -7.51 -1.74
CA GLU A 160 8.44 -8.41 -1.20
C GLU A 160 9.63 -8.57 -2.18
N GLU A 161 9.35 -8.71 -3.47
CA GLU A 161 10.37 -8.75 -4.52
C GLU A 161 11.17 -7.43 -4.58
N TYR A 162 10.49 -6.27 -4.50
CA TYR A 162 11.16 -4.97 -4.52
C TYR A 162 12.08 -4.76 -3.32
N LEU A 163 11.67 -5.22 -2.13
CA LEU A 163 12.46 -5.13 -0.90
C LEU A 163 13.46 -6.28 -0.74
N ASN A 164 13.44 -7.30 -1.59
CA ASN A 164 14.19 -8.55 -1.42
C ASN A 164 14.04 -9.16 -0.02
N SER A 165 12.84 -9.02 0.56
CA SER A 165 12.54 -9.41 1.94
C SER A 165 11.07 -9.66 2.15
N ASN A 166 10.72 -10.56 3.09
CA ASN A 166 9.35 -10.88 3.45
C ASN A 166 9.17 -11.10 4.95
N ILE A 167 7.93 -10.98 5.43
CA ILE A 167 7.51 -11.37 6.77
C ILE A 167 6.56 -12.56 6.65
N SER A 168 6.81 -13.64 7.42
CA SER A 168 5.99 -14.86 7.41
C SER A 168 5.06 -15.00 8.62
N SER A 169 5.14 -14.09 9.58
CA SER A 169 4.39 -14.12 10.84
C SER A 169 3.60 -12.82 11.05
N TRP A 170 2.51 -12.88 11.85
CA TRP A 170 1.68 -11.70 12.16
C TRP A 170 2.25 -10.91 13.32
N ASN A 171 3.42 -10.30 13.12
CA ASN A 171 4.05 -9.42 14.10
C ASN A 171 5.00 -8.45 13.40
N TYR A 172 5.28 -7.33 14.07
CA TYR A 172 6.29 -6.39 13.62
C TYR A 172 7.65 -7.07 13.46
N GLN A 173 8.30 -6.80 12.35
CA GLN A 173 9.71 -7.15 12.13
C GLN A 173 10.45 -5.95 11.58
N LYS A 174 11.67 -5.76 12.10
CA LYS A 174 12.58 -4.77 11.58
C LYS A 174 13.19 -5.26 10.28
N LEU A 175 13.24 -4.42 9.25
CA LEU A 175 13.94 -4.72 8.02
C LEU A 175 15.46 -4.69 8.28
N GLU A 176 16.16 -5.80 8.09
CA GLU A 176 17.58 -5.93 8.42
C GLU A 176 18.48 -4.99 7.59
N LYS A 177 18.16 -4.86 6.30
CA LYS A 177 18.89 -4.01 5.36
C LYS A 177 17.97 -3.56 4.24
N VAL A 178 18.33 -2.47 3.60
CA VAL A 178 17.66 -1.99 2.39
C VAL A 178 18.58 -2.23 1.20
N GLU A 179 18.23 -3.22 0.40
CA GLU A 179 18.82 -3.54 -0.91
C GLU A 179 17.66 -3.84 -1.86
N LEU A 180 17.32 -2.86 -2.67
CA LEU A 180 16.14 -2.93 -3.54
C LEU A 180 16.43 -3.65 -4.85
N SER A 181 15.38 -4.19 -5.47
CA SER A 181 15.44 -4.61 -6.87
C SER A 181 15.76 -3.41 -7.78
N GLU A 182 16.48 -3.67 -8.88
CA GLU A 182 16.82 -2.60 -9.84
C GLU A 182 15.59 -1.99 -10.50
N GLU A 183 14.59 -2.81 -10.79
CA GLU A 183 13.38 -2.40 -11.46
C GLU A 183 12.20 -2.32 -10.47
N ILE A 184 11.70 -1.10 -10.25
CA ILE A 184 10.52 -0.82 -9.44
C ILE A 184 9.42 -0.24 -10.34
N ASN A 185 8.42 -1.04 -10.63
CA ASN A 185 7.26 -0.65 -11.41
C ASN A 185 6.10 -0.17 -10.51
N PRO A 186 5.21 0.70 -10.99
CA PRO A 186 4.00 1.06 -10.26
C PRO A 186 3.17 -0.17 -9.88
N LEU A 187 2.71 -0.24 -8.63
CA LEU A 187 1.87 -1.34 -8.13
C LEU A 187 0.48 -1.34 -8.76
N PHE A 188 -0.03 -0.16 -9.10
CA PHE A 188 -1.36 0.06 -9.65
C PHE A 188 -1.30 0.99 -10.84
N ILE A 189 -2.21 0.82 -11.79
CA ILE A 189 -2.40 1.71 -12.93
C ILE A 189 -3.56 2.67 -12.66
N ARG A 190 -3.48 3.85 -13.26
CA ARG A 190 -4.59 4.80 -13.23
C ARG A 190 -5.62 4.42 -14.29
N TYR A 191 -6.87 4.37 -13.90
CA TYR A 191 -7.99 4.21 -14.83
C TYR A 191 -8.56 5.56 -15.22
N ASP A 192 -8.78 5.79 -16.53
CA ASP A 192 -9.45 6.97 -17.05
C ASP A 192 -10.96 6.92 -16.70
N LYS A 193 -11.56 8.08 -16.45
CA LYS A 193 -13.02 8.17 -16.22
C LYS A 193 -13.86 7.65 -17.40
N LYS A 194 -13.33 7.68 -18.62
CA LYS A 194 -13.96 7.09 -19.80
C LYS A 194 -14.27 5.60 -19.64
N VAL A 195 -13.51 4.88 -18.84
CA VAL A 195 -13.77 3.48 -18.50
C VAL A 195 -15.14 3.33 -17.84
N ILE A 196 -15.55 4.30 -17.01
CA ILE A 196 -16.85 4.29 -16.32
C ILE A 196 -17.99 4.33 -17.36
N ASP A 197 -17.87 5.20 -18.36
CA ASP A 197 -18.90 5.34 -19.41
C ASP A 197 -18.97 4.09 -20.29
N GLN A 198 -17.82 3.53 -20.66
CA GLN A 198 -17.73 2.27 -21.42
C GLN A 198 -18.39 1.10 -20.67
N GLU A 199 -18.13 0.96 -19.38
CA GLU A 199 -18.72 -0.09 -18.56
C GLU A 199 -20.23 0.10 -18.35
N ARG A 200 -20.71 1.34 -18.23
CA ARG A 200 -22.14 1.65 -18.18
C ARG A 200 -22.85 1.29 -19.50
N GLU A 201 -22.24 1.57 -20.64
CA GLU A 201 -22.79 1.20 -21.96
C GLU A 201 -22.90 -0.31 -22.13
N LEU A 202 -21.91 -1.07 -21.65
CA LEU A 202 -21.95 -2.54 -21.67
C LEU A 202 -23.09 -3.11 -20.84
N LEU A 203 -23.36 -2.52 -19.66
CA LEU A 203 -24.48 -2.92 -18.81
C LEU A 203 -25.84 -2.66 -19.46
N ASN A 204 -25.98 -1.56 -20.19
CA ASN A 204 -27.24 -1.21 -20.86
C ASN A 204 -27.54 -2.08 -22.10
N LYS A 205 -26.54 -2.81 -22.61
CA LYS A 205 -26.66 -3.72 -23.77
C LYS A 205 -26.82 -5.20 -23.37
N SER A 206 -26.69 -5.52 -22.08
CA SER A 206 -26.82 -6.88 -21.51
C SER A 206 -28.17 -7.07 -20.82
#